data_d359013240b11df2811198692104916b
#
_entry.id   d359013240b11df2811198692104916b
#
_cell.length_a   1.000
_cell.length_b   1.000
_cell.length_c   1.000
_cell.angle_alpha   90.00
_cell.angle_beta   90.00
_cell.angle_gamma   90.00
#
_symmetry.space_group_name_H-M   'P 1'
#
loop_
_entity.id
_entity.type
_entity.pdbx_description
1 polymer ?
#
loop_
_entity_poly.entity_id
_entity_poly.type
_entity_poly.pdbx_seq_one_letter_code
_entity_poly.pdbx_strand_id
1 'polypeptide(L)'
;MGQEQFSDILNLLRLPKPRAVDIIPLFAQLEHDYPCNVENQIDDLTGVWELRWSSSNAPYLQVQPWLDNLQILLPADKRAVNLLKLPAPLGGIAVVAELQIQPPKRIGVTFIRGGWIGPKFGLFKPKLLTNIKQEFPAWLDVTVLTNELRLSRGSDGTLFALIKRHDLNTSELTSSLYL
;
A
#
# COMPACT_ATOMS: atom_id res chain seq x y z
N MET A 1 20.30 1.66 -18.69
CA MET A 1 20.28 2.50 -17.46
C MET A 1 18.95 2.43 -16.74
N GLY A 2 17.80 2.85 -17.30
CA GLY A 2 16.54 2.87 -16.55
C GLY A 2 16.03 1.50 -16.08
N GLN A 3 16.04 0.49 -16.93
CA GLN A 3 15.59 -0.89 -16.55
C GLN A 3 16.46 -1.52 -15.46
N GLU A 4 17.72 -1.21 -15.40
CA GLU A 4 18.66 -1.70 -14.39
C GLU A 4 18.30 -1.16 -13.00
N GLN A 5 18.05 0.13 -12.87
CA GLN A 5 17.65 0.78 -11.60
C GLN A 5 16.33 0.22 -11.04
N PHE A 6 15.33 -0.03 -11.91
CA PHE A 6 14.09 -0.70 -11.50
C PHE A 6 14.32 -2.14 -11.04
N SER A 7 15.18 -2.86 -11.74
CA SER A 7 15.57 -4.23 -11.36
C SER A 7 16.28 -4.25 -10.01
N ASP A 8 17.21 -3.31 -9.79
CA ASP A 8 17.98 -3.23 -8.55
C ASP A 8 17.10 -2.95 -7.35
N ILE A 9 16.22 -1.94 -7.43
CA ILE A 9 15.32 -1.64 -6.29
C ILE A 9 14.35 -2.78 -6.04
N LEU A 10 13.80 -3.43 -7.07
CA LEU A 10 12.91 -4.58 -6.92
C LEU A 10 13.61 -5.76 -6.26
N ASN A 11 14.87 -6.04 -6.62
CA ASN A 11 15.67 -7.09 -6.01
C ASN A 11 15.93 -6.80 -4.53
N LEU A 12 16.27 -5.55 -4.17
CA LEU A 12 16.46 -5.15 -2.78
C LEU A 12 15.15 -5.27 -1.98
N LEU A 13 14.02 -4.85 -2.54
CA LEU A 13 12.71 -4.91 -1.87
C LEU A 13 12.23 -6.35 -1.66
N ARG A 14 12.70 -7.32 -2.44
CA ARG A 14 12.40 -8.76 -2.26
C ARG A 14 13.19 -9.40 -1.12
N LEU A 15 14.23 -8.76 -0.62
CA LEU A 15 14.99 -9.25 0.55
C LEU A 15 14.08 -9.28 1.80
N PRO A 16 14.35 -10.18 2.77
CA PRO A 16 13.60 -10.24 4.03
C PRO A 16 13.69 -8.96 4.87
N LYS A 17 14.80 -8.22 4.76
CA LYS A 17 15.05 -6.95 5.47
C LYS A 17 15.79 -5.97 4.57
N PRO A 18 15.08 -5.24 3.70
CA PRO A 18 15.70 -4.18 2.89
C PRO A 18 16.28 -3.08 3.77
N ARG A 19 17.52 -2.66 3.49
CA ARG A 19 18.19 -1.66 4.31
C ARG A 19 18.00 -0.26 3.74
N ALA A 20 17.76 0.72 4.61
CA ALA A 20 17.57 2.11 4.21
C ALA A 20 18.73 2.67 3.38
N VAL A 21 19.98 2.31 3.74
CA VAL A 21 21.19 2.78 3.05
C VAL A 21 21.24 2.35 1.57
N ASP A 22 20.62 1.22 1.24
CA ASP A 22 20.59 0.70 -0.13
C ASP A 22 19.35 1.24 -0.90
N ILE A 23 18.22 1.43 -0.19
CA ILE A 23 16.94 1.85 -0.80
C ILE A 23 16.90 3.35 -1.08
N ILE A 24 17.30 4.19 -0.13
CA ILE A 24 17.11 5.66 -0.22
C ILE A 24 17.79 6.26 -1.46
N PRO A 25 19.03 5.91 -1.83
CA PRO A 25 19.67 6.46 -3.02
C PRO A 25 18.95 6.12 -4.31
N LEU A 26 18.52 4.84 -4.47
CA LEU A 26 17.76 4.39 -5.64
C LEU A 26 16.38 5.02 -5.69
N PHE A 27 15.72 5.16 -4.53
CA PHE A 27 14.43 5.84 -4.42
C PHE A 27 14.52 7.27 -4.95
N ALA A 28 15.50 8.05 -4.48
CA ALA A 28 15.70 9.43 -4.90
C ALA A 28 16.05 9.55 -6.40
N GLN A 29 16.87 8.62 -6.91
CA GLN A 29 17.22 8.57 -8.32
C GLN A 29 16.03 8.28 -9.22
N LEU A 30 15.21 7.27 -8.86
CA LEU A 30 14.00 6.91 -9.61
C LEU A 30 12.95 8.03 -9.59
N GLU A 31 12.79 8.74 -8.47
CA GLU A 31 11.90 9.91 -8.41
C GLU A 31 12.32 11.04 -9.35
N HIS A 32 13.64 11.24 -9.48
CA HIS A 32 14.19 12.26 -10.38
C HIS A 32 14.01 11.86 -11.86
N ASP A 33 14.31 10.60 -12.19
CA ASP A 33 14.39 10.14 -13.57
C ASP A 33 13.02 9.72 -14.15
N TYR A 34 12.09 9.28 -13.29
CA TYR A 34 10.79 8.69 -13.69
C TYR A 34 9.62 9.23 -12.86
N PRO A 35 9.36 10.55 -12.92
CA PRO A 35 8.27 11.14 -12.14
C PRO A 35 6.91 10.59 -12.59
N CYS A 36 6.08 10.22 -11.62
CA CYS A 36 4.74 9.68 -11.86
C CYS A 36 3.74 10.78 -12.20
N ASN A 37 2.77 10.45 -13.09
CA ASN A 37 1.51 11.16 -13.24
C ASN A 37 0.35 10.16 -13.00
N VAL A 38 -0.24 10.19 -11.80
CA VAL A 38 -1.27 9.23 -11.38
C VAL A 38 -2.53 9.28 -12.25
N GLU A 39 -2.86 10.44 -12.85
CA GLU A 39 -4.04 10.57 -13.71
C GLU A 39 -3.92 9.70 -14.98
N ASN A 40 -2.70 9.63 -15.54
CA ASN A 40 -2.42 8.85 -16.73
C ASN A 40 -2.11 7.37 -16.44
N GLN A 41 -1.96 7.00 -15.17
CA GLN A 41 -1.50 5.68 -14.72
C GLN A 41 -2.48 5.03 -13.72
N ILE A 42 -3.78 5.31 -13.86
CA ILE A 42 -4.83 4.77 -12.97
C ILE A 42 -4.86 3.24 -13.00
N ASP A 43 -4.66 2.63 -14.16
CA ASP A 43 -4.64 1.18 -14.31
C ASP A 43 -3.42 0.57 -13.60
N ASP A 44 -2.26 1.20 -13.69
CA ASP A 44 -1.07 0.78 -12.95
C ASP A 44 -1.26 0.93 -11.45
N LEU A 45 -1.95 1.98 -11.00
CA LEU A 45 -2.24 2.23 -9.58
C LEU A 45 -3.20 1.19 -9.00
N THR A 46 -4.15 0.70 -9.81
CA THR A 46 -5.18 -0.25 -9.39
C THR A 46 -4.59 -1.61 -9.02
N GLY A 47 -5.00 -2.17 -7.89
CA GLY A 47 -4.60 -3.52 -7.49
C GLY A 47 -4.16 -3.66 -6.03
N VAL A 48 -3.46 -4.77 -5.76
CA VAL A 48 -2.94 -5.10 -4.42
C VAL A 48 -1.45 -4.78 -4.37
N TRP A 49 -1.06 -3.98 -3.40
CA TRP A 49 0.32 -3.54 -3.17
C TRP A 49 0.82 -4.02 -1.82
N GLU A 50 1.96 -4.69 -1.78
CA GLU A 50 2.62 -5.12 -0.56
C GLU A 50 3.69 -4.11 -0.14
N LEU A 51 3.63 -3.62 1.10
CA LEU A 51 4.67 -2.78 1.68
C LEU A 51 5.93 -3.62 1.91
N ARG A 52 7.01 -3.26 1.20
CA ARG A 52 8.30 -3.95 1.30
C ARG A 52 9.38 -3.15 1.99
N TRP A 53 9.20 -1.83 2.08
CA TRP A 53 10.07 -0.96 2.85
C TRP A 53 9.37 0.35 3.19
N SER A 54 9.68 0.89 4.38
CA SER A 54 9.25 2.21 4.82
C SER A 54 10.37 2.86 5.65
N SER A 55 10.49 4.19 5.55
CA SER A 55 11.39 4.96 6.40
C SER A 55 10.84 5.20 7.81
N SER A 56 9.59 4.79 8.08
CA SER A 56 8.95 4.96 9.38
C SER A 56 9.49 3.98 10.42
N ASN A 57 9.55 4.43 11.67
CA ASN A 57 9.84 3.58 12.84
C ASN A 57 8.58 2.97 13.47
N ALA A 58 7.38 3.30 12.97
CA ALA A 58 6.13 2.75 13.48
C ALA A 58 6.07 1.22 13.22
N PRO A 59 5.79 0.40 14.26
CA PRO A 59 5.86 -1.07 14.12
C PRO A 59 4.98 -1.65 13.01
N TYR A 60 3.81 -1.05 12.76
CA TYR A 60 2.87 -1.49 11.71
C TYR A 60 3.27 -1.05 10.30
N LEU A 61 4.27 -0.19 10.17
CA LEU A 61 4.88 0.23 8.89
C LEU A 61 6.25 -0.39 8.65
N GLN A 62 6.74 -1.20 9.60
CA GLN A 62 7.96 -1.98 9.40
C GLN A 62 7.62 -3.34 8.80
N VAL A 63 8.43 -3.76 7.84
CA VAL A 63 8.29 -5.08 7.21
C VAL A 63 8.68 -6.16 8.21
N GLN A 64 7.74 -7.06 8.49
CA GLN A 64 7.95 -8.22 9.34
C GLN A 64 7.71 -9.50 8.53
N PRO A 65 8.55 -10.55 8.65
CA PRO A 65 8.42 -11.78 7.86
C PRO A 65 7.09 -12.53 8.05
N TRP A 66 6.41 -12.26 9.15
CA TRP A 66 5.15 -12.92 9.54
C TRP A 66 3.90 -12.05 9.32
N LEU A 67 4.06 -10.83 8.78
CA LEU A 67 2.98 -9.86 8.64
C LEU A 67 2.89 -9.39 7.19
N ASP A 68 1.80 -9.73 6.50
CA ASP A 68 1.52 -9.14 5.19
C ASP A 68 0.89 -7.75 5.41
N ASN A 69 1.58 -6.71 4.97
CA ASN A 69 1.06 -5.33 4.97
C ASN A 69 0.65 -4.97 3.54
N LEU A 70 -0.66 -5.07 3.30
CA LEU A 70 -1.24 -4.91 1.98
C LEU A 70 -2.03 -3.59 1.88
N GLN A 71 -1.90 -2.91 0.75
CA GLN A 71 -2.74 -1.80 0.35
C GLN A 71 -3.48 -2.17 -0.92
N ILE A 72 -4.79 -2.25 -0.86
CA ILE A 72 -5.66 -2.50 -2.00
C ILE A 72 -6.16 -1.16 -2.48
N LEU A 73 -5.86 -0.78 -3.72
CA LEU A 73 -6.29 0.48 -4.32
C LEU A 73 -7.30 0.22 -5.43
N LEU A 74 -8.45 0.87 -5.34
CA LEU A 74 -9.55 0.82 -6.30
C LEU A 74 -9.94 2.26 -6.69
N PRO A 75 -9.12 2.96 -7.49
CA PRO A 75 -9.35 4.38 -7.82
C PRO A 75 -10.68 4.62 -8.54
N ALA A 76 -11.12 3.70 -9.40
CA ALA A 76 -12.42 3.78 -10.09
C ALA A 76 -13.58 3.85 -9.10
N ASP A 77 -13.49 3.12 -7.98
CA ASP A 77 -14.48 3.11 -6.91
C ASP A 77 -14.21 4.20 -5.85
N LYS A 78 -13.15 4.99 -6.04
CA LYS A 78 -12.65 5.97 -5.04
C LYS A 78 -12.40 5.35 -3.67
N ARG A 79 -11.87 4.13 -3.63
CA ARG A 79 -11.69 3.35 -2.40
C ARG A 79 -10.30 2.76 -2.26
N ALA A 80 -9.90 2.61 -1.00
CA ALA A 80 -8.72 1.83 -0.61
C ALA A 80 -8.97 1.01 0.63
N VAL A 81 -8.18 -0.04 0.80
CA VAL A 81 -8.12 -0.82 2.03
C VAL A 81 -6.66 -1.03 2.40
N ASN A 82 -6.28 -0.65 3.61
CA ASN A 82 -5.05 -1.11 4.24
C ASN A 82 -5.36 -2.38 5.04
N LEU A 83 -4.69 -3.46 4.74
CA LEU A 83 -4.89 -4.76 5.36
C LEU A 83 -3.57 -5.28 5.96
N LEU A 84 -3.50 -5.33 7.29
CA LEU A 84 -2.47 -6.04 8.02
C LEU A 84 -2.95 -7.47 8.26
N LYS A 85 -2.44 -8.42 7.47
CA LYS A 85 -2.81 -9.83 7.57
C LYS A 85 -1.90 -10.53 8.57
N LEU A 86 -2.50 -10.98 9.66
CA LEU A 86 -1.80 -11.70 10.73
C LEU A 86 -1.66 -13.19 10.38
N PRO A 87 -0.70 -13.92 11.00
CA PRO A 87 -0.61 -15.36 10.85
C PRO A 87 -1.92 -16.07 11.21
N ALA A 88 -2.25 -17.14 10.48
CA ALA A 88 -3.40 -17.96 10.82
C ALA A 88 -3.26 -18.53 12.26
N PRO A 89 -4.34 -18.58 13.06
CA PRO A 89 -5.74 -18.24 12.73
C PRO A 89 -6.16 -16.82 13.13
N LEU A 90 -5.25 -15.86 13.32
CA LEU A 90 -5.54 -14.57 13.95
C LEU A 90 -6.33 -13.60 13.06
N GLY A 91 -6.45 -13.86 11.76
CA GLY A 91 -7.14 -12.97 10.84
C GLY A 91 -6.32 -11.76 10.44
N GLY A 92 -6.83 -10.54 10.62
CA GLY A 92 -6.12 -9.32 10.26
C GLY A 92 -6.79 -8.05 10.78
N ILE A 93 -6.12 -6.94 10.56
CA ILE A 93 -6.66 -5.59 10.82
C ILE A 93 -6.85 -4.91 9.47
N ALA A 94 -8.04 -4.39 9.21
CA ALA A 94 -8.32 -3.63 8.01
C ALA A 94 -8.74 -2.21 8.33
N VAL A 95 -8.30 -1.29 7.47
CA VAL A 95 -8.75 0.10 7.47
C VAL A 95 -9.23 0.44 6.07
N VAL A 96 -10.52 0.82 5.96
CA VAL A 96 -11.15 1.23 4.72
C VAL A 96 -11.06 2.76 4.62
N ALA A 97 -10.70 3.24 3.44
CA ALA A 97 -10.57 4.66 3.16
C ALA A 97 -11.25 5.04 1.83
N GLU A 98 -11.62 6.29 1.73
CA GLU A 98 -11.95 6.96 0.47
C GLU A 98 -10.70 7.60 -0.11
N LEU A 99 -10.59 7.53 -1.46
CA LEU A 99 -9.51 8.13 -2.22
C LEU A 99 -10.00 9.32 -3.03
N GLN A 100 -9.19 10.36 -3.06
CA GLN A 100 -9.36 11.49 -3.94
C GLN A 100 -8.09 11.72 -4.76
N ILE A 101 -8.13 11.42 -6.05
CA ILE A 101 -7.00 11.67 -6.95
C ILE A 101 -6.84 13.18 -7.14
N GLN A 102 -5.65 13.68 -6.92
CA GLN A 102 -5.25 15.09 -7.06
C GLN A 102 -3.98 15.14 -7.94
N PRO A 103 -4.14 15.29 -9.26
CA PRO A 103 -3.00 15.32 -10.17
C PRO A 103 -1.96 16.39 -9.81
N PRO A 104 -0.66 16.19 -10.18
CA PRO A 104 -0.18 15.05 -10.96
C PRO A 104 0.11 13.77 -10.14
N LYS A 105 0.33 13.84 -8.83
CA LYS A 105 0.87 12.72 -8.04
C LYS A 105 0.15 12.45 -6.71
N ARG A 106 -0.72 13.36 -6.27
CA ARG A 106 -1.31 13.28 -4.94
C ARG A 106 -2.58 12.46 -4.91
N ILE A 107 -2.70 11.69 -3.84
CA ILE A 107 -3.91 10.96 -3.48
C ILE A 107 -4.30 11.39 -2.07
N GLY A 108 -5.42 12.09 -1.94
CA GLY A 108 -6.07 12.37 -0.66
C GLY A 108 -6.66 11.07 -0.11
N VAL A 109 -6.52 10.86 1.20
CA VAL A 109 -6.98 9.65 1.89
C VAL A 109 -7.85 10.04 3.07
N THR A 110 -9.09 9.54 3.09
CA THR A 110 -10.02 9.73 4.21
C THR A 110 -10.38 8.37 4.79
N PHE A 111 -9.89 8.07 5.99
CA PHE A 111 -10.21 6.82 6.68
C PHE A 111 -11.64 6.86 7.20
N ILE A 112 -12.44 5.85 6.83
CA ILE A 112 -13.88 5.80 7.16
C ILE A 112 -14.22 4.69 8.16
N ARG A 113 -13.56 3.53 8.06
CA ARG A 113 -13.83 2.38 8.95
C ARG A 113 -12.53 1.65 9.22
N GLY A 114 -12.41 1.07 10.41
CA GLY A 114 -11.26 0.23 10.75
C GLY A 114 -11.59 -0.78 11.84
N GLY A 115 -10.82 -1.86 11.88
CA GLY A 115 -10.98 -2.87 12.90
C GLY A 115 -10.47 -4.25 12.51
N TRP A 116 -10.87 -5.24 13.29
CA TRP A 116 -10.44 -6.61 13.13
C TRP A 116 -11.32 -7.40 12.16
N ILE A 117 -10.67 -8.25 11.38
CA ILE A 117 -11.28 -9.22 10.48
C ILE A 117 -10.78 -10.61 10.89
N GLY A 118 -11.66 -11.46 11.30
CA GLY A 118 -11.34 -12.82 11.71
C GLY A 118 -10.98 -13.74 10.56
N PRO A 119 -10.53 -14.96 10.89
CA PRO A 119 -10.28 -16.00 9.91
C PRO A 119 -11.57 -16.46 9.24
N LYS A 120 -11.44 -17.08 8.06
CA LYS A 120 -12.57 -17.65 7.33
C LYS A 120 -12.91 -19.03 7.92
N PHE A 121 -14.13 -19.22 8.38
CA PHE A 121 -14.71 -20.49 8.81
C PHE A 121 -15.83 -20.92 7.83
N GLY A 122 -15.50 -21.74 6.86
CA GLY A 122 -16.44 -22.08 5.79
C GLY A 122 -16.85 -20.83 4.99
N LEU A 123 -18.15 -20.50 5.02
CA LEU A 123 -18.69 -19.29 4.39
C LEU A 123 -18.72 -18.08 5.33
N PHE A 124 -18.43 -18.25 6.61
CA PHE A 124 -18.48 -17.20 7.62
C PHE A 124 -17.10 -16.59 7.85
N LYS A 125 -17.04 -15.26 7.90
CA LYS A 125 -15.84 -14.48 8.23
C LYS A 125 -16.23 -13.39 9.23
N PRO A 126 -15.95 -13.58 10.54
CA PRO A 126 -16.29 -12.60 11.56
C PRO A 126 -15.56 -11.30 11.32
N LYS A 127 -16.20 -10.17 11.61
CA LYS A 127 -15.61 -8.84 11.49
C LYS A 127 -16.12 -7.91 12.59
N LEU A 128 -15.22 -7.10 13.11
CA LEU A 128 -15.52 -6.03 14.05
C LEU A 128 -14.91 -4.74 13.52
N LEU A 129 -15.70 -4.00 12.76
CA LEU A 129 -15.30 -2.72 12.17
C LEU A 129 -16.05 -1.58 12.83
N THR A 130 -15.35 -0.50 13.15
CA THR A 130 -15.89 0.73 13.71
C THR A 130 -15.63 1.91 12.77
N ASN A 131 -16.47 2.93 12.83
CA ASN A 131 -16.24 4.16 12.08
C ASN A 131 -15.06 4.92 12.68
N ILE A 132 -14.22 5.47 11.81
CA ILE A 132 -13.09 6.32 12.19
C ILE A 132 -13.50 7.77 11.94
N LYS A 133 -13.31 8.63 12.95
CA LYS A 133 -13.33 10.08 12.77
C LYS A 133 -11.90 10.53 12.52
N GLN A 134 -11.59 10.88 11.27
CA GLN A 134 -10.28 11.40 10.92
C GLN A 134 -10.23 12.90 11.26
N GLU A 135 -9.32 13.29 12.15
CA GLU A 135 -9.18 14.68 12.61
C GLU A 135 -8.28 15.52 11.68
N PHE A 136 -7.34 14.87 10.99
CA PHE A 136 -6.36 15.52 10.13
C PHE A 136 -6.42 14.96 8.72
N PRO A 137 -6.26 15.82 7.68
CA PRO A 137 -6.17 15.33 6.31
C PRO A 137 -4.90 14.47 6.14
N ALA A 138 -5.08 13.28 5.58
CA ALA A 138 -3.98 12.44 5.16
C ALA A 138 -3.88 12.44 3.63
N TRP A 139 -2.67 12.40 3.11
CA TRP A 139 -2.42 12.29 1.69
C TRP A 139 -1.13 11.49 1.43
N LEU A 140 -1.04 10.99 0.23
CA LEU A 140 0.08 10.23 -0.28
C LEU A 140 0.47 10.79 -1.65
N ASP A 141 1.71 11.21 -1.81
CA ASP A 141 2.26 11.54 -3.13
C ASP A 141 2.88 10.29 -3.74
N VAL A 142 2.30 9.77 -4.82
CA VAL A 142 2.90 8.68 -5.61
C VAL A 142 3.95 9.31 -6.51
N THR A 143 5.20 8.98 -6.27
CA THR A 143 6.33 9.65 -6.94
C THR A 143 6.90 8.84 -8.10
N VAL A 144 6.82 7.51 -8.01
CA VAL A 144 7.14 6.58 -9.10
C VAL A 144 6.07 5.51 -9.15
N LEU A 145 5.61 5.16 -10.35
CA LEU A 145 4.59 4.12 -10.55
C LEU A 145 4.86 3.33 -11.82
N THR A 146 4.87 2.01 -11.67
CA THR A 146 4.88 1.04 -12.76
C THR A 146 3.89 -0.07 -12.44
N ASN A 147 3.74 -1.05 -13.32
CA ASN A 147 2.92 -2.23 -13.07
C ASN A 147 3.47 -3.17 -11.97
N GLU A 148 4.69 -2.96 -11.45
CA GLU A 148 5.32 -3.77 -10.40
C GLU A 148 5.75 -2.97 -9.17
N LEU A 149 6.14 -1.70 -9.34
CA LEU A 149 6.73 -0.86 -8.31
C LEU A 149 5.92 0.40 -8.07
N ARG A 150 5.68 0.74 -6.81
CA ARG A 150 5.17 2.03 -6.38
C ARG A 150 6.05 2.63 -5.30
N LEU A 151 6.57 3.83 -5.55
CA LEU A 151 7.25 4.66 -4.56
C LEU A 151 6.34 5.82 -4.19
N SER A 152 6.28 6.14 -2.90
CA SER A 152 5.36 7.18 -2.41
C SER A 152 5.92 7.91 -1.20
N ARG A 153 5.44 9.14 -0.99
CA ARG A 153 5.73 9.97 0.19
C ARG A 153 4.44 10.28 0.94
N GLY A 154 4.40 9.98 2.22
CA GLY A 154 3.29 10.32 3.09
C GLY A 154 3.28 11.79 3.51
N SER A 155 2.15 12.23 4.07
CA SER A 155 1.97 13.61 4.58
C SER A 155 2.93 14.01 5.69
N ASP A 156 3.49 13.04 6.40
CA ASP A 156 4.51 13.21 7.46
C ASP A 156 5.96 13.09 6.95
N GLY A 157 6.14 12.96 5.62
CA GLY A 157 7.45 12.76 4.99
C GLY A 157 7.94 11.32 4.95
N THR A 158 7.16 10.36 5.46
CA THR A 158 7.51 8.94 5.39
C THR A 158 7.61 8.46 3.94
N LEU A 159 8.68 7.74 3.62
CA LEU A 159 8.88 7.08 2.34
C LEU A 159 8.30 5.66 2.39
N PHE A 160 7.64 5.26 1.32
CA PHE A 160 7.06 3.93 1.15
C PHE A 160 7.49 3.33 -0.18
N ALA A 161 7.99 2.09 -0.13
CA ALA A 161 8.29 1.30 -1.32
C ALA A 161 7.46 0.00 -1.30
N LEU A 162 6.63 -0.18 -2.34
CA LEU A 162 5.67 -1.26 -2.44
C LEU A 162 5.86 -2.02 -3.75
N ILE A 163 5.58 -3.32 -3.69
CA ILE A 163 5.56 -4.20 -4.86
C ILE A 163 4.13 -4.65 -5.13
N LYS A 164 3.73 -4.70 -6.40
CA LYS A 164 2.40 -5.19 -6.80
C LYS A 164 2.31 -6.70 -6.63
N ARG A 165 1.20 -7.17 -6.05
CA ARG A 165 0.89 -8.59 -5.83
C ARG A 165 -0.11 -9.06 -6.89
N HIS A 166 0.41 -9.51 -8.03
CA HIS A 166 -0.40 -10.03 -9.14
C HIS A 166 -1.07 -11.38 -8.83
N ASP A 167 -0.57 -12.07 -7.80
CA ASP A 167 -1.09 -13.35 -7.30
C ASP A 167 -2.33 -13.18 -6.38
N LEU A 168 -2.65 -11.94 -5.97
CA LEU A 168 -3.77 -11.64 -5.09
C LEU A 168 -4.91 -10.95 -5.84
N ASN A 169 -6.14 -11.40 -5.57
CA ASN A 169 -7.33 -10.83 -6.18
C ASN A 169 -7.96 -9.75 -5.27
N THR A 170 -8.16 -8.55 -5.82
CA THR A 170 -8.76 -7.42 -5.10
C THR A 170 -10.18 -7.75 -4.60
N SER A 171 -11.02 -8.39 -5.42
CA SER A 171 -12.41 -8.71 -5.06
C SER A 171 -12.49 -9.70 -3.90
N GLU A 172 -11.60 -10.69 -3.83
CA GLU A 172 -11.55 -11.65 -2.72
C GLU A 172 -11.16 -10.98 -1.40
N LEU A 173 -10.23 -10.04 -1.45
CA LEU A 173 -9.75 -9.33 -0.27
C LEU A 173 -10.75 -8.30 0.24
N THR A 174 -11.53 -7.69 -0.64
CA THR A 174 -12.43 -6.57 -0.30
C THR A 174 -13.89 -6.94 -0.18
N SER A 175 -14.35 -8.09 -0.74
CA SER A 175 -15.75 -8.50 -0.75
C SER A 175 -16.43 -8.50 0.62
N SER A 176 -15.68 -8.76 1.68
CA SER A 176 -16.20 -8.78 3.07
C SER A 176 -16.16 -7.42 3.77
N LEU A 177 -15.60 -6.37 3.14
CA LEU A 177 -15.32 -5.08 3.78
C LEU A 177 -16.33 -3.99 3.42
N TYR A 178 -17.00 -4.11 2.29
CA TYR A 178 -17.90 -3.09 1.75
C TYR A 178 -19.40 -3.35 2.04
N LEU A 179 -19.73 -4.31 2.92
CA LEU A 179 -21.08 -4.58 3.38
C LEU A 179 -21.43 -3.78 4.64
#